data_07c77836a164a71111526316573dc177
#
_entry.id   07c77836a164a71111526316573dc177
#
_cell.length_a   1.000
_cell.length_b   1.000
_cell.length_c   1.000
_cell.angle_alpha   90.00
_cell.angle_beta   90.00
_cell.angle_gamma   90.00
#
_symmetry.space_group_name_H-M   'P 1'
#
loop_
_entity.id
_entity.type
_entity.pdbx_description
1 polymer ?
#
loop_
_entity_poly.entity_id
_entity_poly.type
_entity_poly.pdbx_seq_one_letter_code
_entity_poly.pdbx_strand_id
1 'polypeptide(L)'
;MNTHRELAYIIDPALWVREALGIEPAPWQDQFLRAKQGASIIVLTARQVGKTTVAGWAIAHFMLHYPGSLNVIVCPAQRQSAEAVRRVRENLLKVGAKLKTDNVYGLELENGSRVLALPGSDDSIRGLTVGGWIIADAGPPAGGALCDAVDGLEPDRPVLDHMEQG
;
A
#
# COMPACT_ATOMS: atom_id res chain seq x y z
N MET A 1 -18.39 -14.76 14.06
CA MET A 1 -17.25 -13.84 13.85
C MET A 1 -16.91 -13.19 15.18
N ASN A 2 -15.65 -13.18 15.59
CA ASN A 2 -15.28 -12.68 16.91
C ASN A 2 -14.94 -11.18 16.79
N THR A 3 -15.86 -10.31 17.21
CA THR A 3 -15.75 -8.84 17.12
C THR A 3 -14.44 -8.29 17.72
N HIS A 4 -13.95 -8.93 18.78
CA HIS A 4 -12.67 -8.55 19.40
C HIS A 4 -11.47 -8.81 18.49
N ARG A 5 -11.50 -9.87 17.69
CA ARG A 5 -10.43 -10.22 16.75
C ARG A 5 -10.41 -9.28 15.55
N GLU A 6 -11.57 -8.86 15.06
CA GLU A 6 -11.68 -7.87 14.00
C GLU A 6 -11.15 -6.51 14.44
N LEU A 7 -11.47 -6.05 15.64
CA LEU A 7 -10.90 -4.83 16.20
C LEU A 7 -9.38 -4.92 16.36
N ALA A 8 -8.86 -6.07 16.79
CA ALA A 8 -7.42 -6.28 16.89
C ALA A 8 -6.74 -6.19 15.51
N TYR A 9 -7.36 -6.71 14.45
CA TYR A 9 -6.84 -6.62 13.09
C TYR A 9 -6.84 -5.16 12.57
N ILE A 10 -7.88 -4.38 12.87
CA ILE A 10 -7.92 -2.96 12.49
C ILE A 10 -6.77 -2.18 13.11
N ILE A 11 -6.48 -2.46 14.39
CA ILE A 11 -5.45 -1.74 15.15
C ILE A 11 -4.04 -2.22 14.80
N ASP A 12 -3.87 -3.51 14.52
CA ASP A 12 -2.58 -4.13 14.27
C ASP A 12 -2.53 -4.85 12.91
N PRO A 13 -2.10 -4.15 11.85
CA PRO A 13 -1.96 -4.75 10.53
C PRO A 13 -0.97 -5.92 10.48
N ALA A 14 0.06 -5.91 11.31
CA ALA A 14 1.03 -7.01 11.36
C ALA A 14 0.41 -8.28 11.98
N LEU A 15 -0.46 -8.12 12.97
CA LEU A 15 -1.25 -9.23 13.51
C LEU A 15 -2.19 -9.83 12.44
N TRP A 16 -2.84 -8.98 11.66
CA TRP A 16 -3.68 -9.43 10.55
C TRP A 16 -2.87 -10.25 9.53
N VAL A 17 -1.67 -9.80 9.15
CA VAL A 17 -0.81 -10.55 8.23
C VAL A 17 -0.45 -11.92 8.80
N ARG A 18 -0.10 -12.01 10.09
CA ARG A 18 0.23 -13.27 10.75
C ARG A 18 -0.93 -14.23 10.77
N GLU A 19 -2.09 -13.78 11.20
CA GLU A 19 -3.22 -14.67 11.47
C GLU A 19 -4.12 -14.90 10.26
N ALA A 20 -4.41 -13.86 9.46
CA ALA A 20 -5.30 -13.98 8.31
C ALA A 20 -4.58 -14.48 7.06
N LEU A 21 -3.34 -14.06 6.83
CA LEU A 21 -2.53 -14.51 5.70
C LEU A 21 -1.62 -15.70 6.05
N GLY A 22 -1.40 -16.00 7.34
CA GLY A 22 -0.50 -17.07 7.78
C GLY A 22 0.96 -16.81 7.43
N ILE A 23 1.38 -15.56 7.42
CA ILE A 23 2.74 -15.14 7.02
C ILE A 23 3.39 -14.40 8.18
N GLU A 24 4.62 -14.76 8.53
CA GLU A 24 5.41 -14.02 9.51
C GLU A 24 6.18 -12.89 8.81
N PRO A 25 5.85 -11.61 9.07
CA PRO A 25 6.58 -10.48 8.52
C PRO A 25 8.02 -10.43 9.06
N ALA A 26 8.97 -10.04 8.21
CA ALA A 26 10.30 -9.69 8.68
C ALA A 26 10.24 -8.47 9.63
N PRO A 27 11.22 -8.27 10.53
CA PRO A 27 11.17 -7.19 11.52
C PRO A 27 10.90 -5.79 10.92
N TRP A 28 11.53 -5.45 9.80
CA TRP A 28 11.32 -4.18 9.12
C TRP A 28 9.93 -4.08 8.45
N GLN A 29 9.36 -5.21 7.98
CA GLN A 29 8.01 -5.26 7.42
C GLN A 29 6.96 -5.08 8.51
N ASP A 30 7.16 -5.69 9.67
CA ASP A 30 6.33 -5.50 10.86
C ASP A 30 6.29 -4.03 11.27
N GLN A 31 7.46 -3.39 11.32
CA GLN A 31 7.58 -1.98 11.64
C GLN A 31 6.89 -1.08 10.61
N PHE A 32 7.05 -1.39 9.31
CA PHE A 32 6.36 -0.70 8.23
C PHE A 32 4.82 -0.79 8.38
N LEU A 33 4.30 -1.99 8.64
CA LEU A 33 2.86 -2.22 8.81
C LEU A 33 2.28 -1.47 10.01
N ARG A 34 3.04 -1.25 11.07
CA ARG A 34 2.65 -0.53 12.30
C ARG A 34 2.88 0.97 12.22
N ALA A 35 3.24 1.50 11.07
CA ALA A 35 3.44 2.93 10.90
C ALA A 35 2.18 3.72 11.24
N LYS A 36 2.36 4.88 11.85
CA LYS A 36 1.25 5.76 12.21
C LYS A 36 0.56 6.29 10.96
N GLN A 37 -0.74 6.44 11.03
CA GLN A 37 -1.51 7.09 9.98
C GLN A 37 -0.96 8.50 9.71
N GLY A 38 -0.79 8.85 8.44
CA GLY A 38 -0.20 10.13 8.03
C GLY A 38 1.33 10.17 8.06
N ALA A 39 2.02 9.07 8.43
CA ALA A 39 3.47 9.00 8.36
C ALA A 39 3.96 8.90 6.92
N SER A 40 5.03 9.63 6.60
CA SER A 40 5.82 9.42 5.38
C SER A 40 6.98 8.48 5.68
N ILE A 41 7.09 7.39 4.93
CA ILE A 41 8.07 6.34 5.15
C ILE A 41 8.92 6.17 3.90
N ILE A 42 10.23 6.25 4.05
CA ILE A 42 11.19 5.91 3.00
C ILE A 42 11.83 4.57 3.34
N VAL A 43 11.64 3.58 2.47
CA VAL A 43 12.22 2.25 2.62
C VAL A 43 13.42 2.10 1.70
N LEU A 44 14.61 2.20 2.26
CA LEU A 44 15.87 1.98 1.56
C LEU A 44 16.35 0.55 1.82
N THR A 45 16.15 -0.34 0.87
CA THR A 45 16.55 -1.75 1.00
C THR A 45 17.08 -2.26 -0.34
N ALA A 46 17.81 -3.38 -0.28
CA ALA A 46 18.25 -4.10 -1.47
C ALA A 46 17.06 -4.56 -2.34
N ARG A 47 17.34 -4.99 -3.56
CA ARG A 47 16.34 -5.64 -4.41
C ARG A 47 15.88 -6.97 -3.81
N GLN A 48 14.64 -7.35 -4.09
CA GLN A 48 14.04 -8.65 -3.72
C GLN A 48 13.91 -8.93 -2.20
N VAL A 49 13.90 -7.90 -1.36
CA VAL A 49 13.67 -8.06 0.09
C VAL A 49 12.20 -8.03 0.50
N GLY A 50 11.26 -7.98 -0.46
CA GLY A 50 9.83 -8.02 -0.17
C GLY A 50 9.14 -6.67 -0.02
N LYS A 51 9.68 -5.57 -0.61
CA LYS A 51 9.03 -4.25 -0.62
C LYS A 51 7.62 -4.30 -1.21
N THR A 52 7.48 -4.82 -2.42
CA THR A 52 6.18 -4.94 -3.09
C THR A 52 5.23 -5.88 -2.34
N THR A 53 5.77 -6.86 -1.64
CA THR A 53 4.98 -7.78 -0.82
C THR A 53 4.35 -7.08 0.38
N VAL A 54 5.14 -6.34 1.17
CA VAL A 54 4.62 -5.61 2.33
C VAL A 54 3.67 -4.48 1.92
N ALA A 55 3.94 -3.81 0.80
CA ALA A 55 3.04 -2.84 0.20
C ALA A 55 1.67 -3.46 -0.14
N GLY A 56 1.68 -4.66 -0.73
CA GLY A 56 0.47 -5.43 -1.03
C GLY A 56 -0.32 -5.79 0.22
N TRP A 57 0.35 -6.15 1.33
CA TRP A 57 -0.32 -6.42 2.61
C TRP A 57 -0.93 -5.16 3.21
N ALA A 58 -0.19 -4.06 3.23
CA ALA A 58 -0.64 -2.79 3.79
C ALA A 58 -1.89 -2.26 3.08
N ILE A 59 -1.88 -2.28 1.74
CA ILE A 59 -3.03 -1.84 0.93
C ILE A 59 -4.21 -2.80 1.13
N ALA A 60 -4.01 -4.12 1.06
CA ALA A 60 -5.09 -5.09 1.24
C ALA A 60 -5.74 -4.96 2.62
N HIS A 61 -4.95 -4.84 3.67
CA HIS A 61 -5.43 -4.58 5.02
C HIS A 61 -6.27 -3.31 5.08
N PHE A 62 -5.75 -2.20 4.53
CA PHE A 62 -6.43 -0.91 4.58
C PHE A 62 -7.75 -0.93 3.80
N MET A 63 -7.79 -1.55 2.62
CA MET A 63 -9.01 -1.70 1.82
C MET A 63 -10.10 -2.50 2.54
N LEU A 64 -9.72 -3.52 3.31
CA LEU A 64 -10.68 -4.35 4.05
C LEU A 64 -11.29 -3.62 5.24
N HIS A 65 -10.47 -2.88 5.99
CA HIS A 65 -10.87 -2.34 7.28
C HIS A 65 -11.30 -0.88 7.23
N TYR A 66 -11.00 -0.16 6.12
CA TYR A 66 -11.40 1.25 5.93
C TYR A 66 -12.26 1.40 4.66
N PRO A 67 -13.58 1.18 4.76
CA PRO A 67 -14.49 1.25 3.63
C PRO A 67 -14.43 2.58 2.89
N GLY A 68 -14.55 2.54 1.56
CA GLY A 68 -14.50 3.72 0.72
C GLY A 68 -13.11 4.34 0.53
N SER A 69 -12.05 3.72 1.05
CA SER A 69 -10.70 4.23 0.91
C SER A 69 -10.19 4.17 -0.53
N LEU A 70 -9.42 5.19 -0.93
CA LEU A 70 -8.65 5.18 -2.16
C LEU A 70 -7.17 5.01 -1.82
N ASN A 71 -6.56 3.96 -2.38
CA ASN A 71 -5.13 3.68 -2.29
C ASN A 71 -4.49 3.86 -3.66
N VAL A 72 -3.28 4.37 -3.72
CA VAL A 72 -2.57 4.65 -4.97
C VAL A 72 -1.20 4.00 -4.96
N ILE A 73 -0.86 3.36 -6.07
CA ILE A 73 0.46 2.81 -6.34
C ILE A 73 1.05 3.56 -7.53
N VAL A 74 2.23 4.13 -7.35
CA VAL A 74 2.96 4.85 -8.40
C VAL A 74 4.24 4.11 -8.70
N CYS A 75 4.41 3.66 -9.93
CA CYS A 75 5.61 2.96 -10.37
C CYS A 75 6.11 3.54 -11.71
N PRO A 76 7.43 3.54 -11.96
CA PRO A 76 7.99 4.05 -13.21
C PRO A 76 7.56 3.23 -14.44
N ALA A 77 7.30 1.93 -14.26
CA ALA A 77 6.95 1.03 -15.35
C ALA A 77 5.59 0.35 -15.11
N GLN A 78 4.77 0.28 -16.15
CA GLN A 78 3.46 -0.37 -16.11
C GLN A 78 3.50 -1.82 -15.60
N ARG A 79 4.55 -2.56 -15.94
CA ARG A 79 4.72 -3.94 -15.47
C ARG A 79 4.84 -4.02 -13.94
N GLN A 80 5.54 -3.08 -13.32
CA GLN A 80 5.67 -3.01 -11.85
C GLN A 80 4.34 -2.64 -11.20
N SER A 81 3.60 -1.73 -11.82
CA SER A 81 2.25 -1.35 -11.38
C SER A 81 1.28 -2.53 -11.40
N ALA A 82 1.26 -3.28 -12.49
CA ALA A 82 0.43 -4.48 -12.62
C ALA A 82 0.80 -5.57 -11.59
N GLU A 83 2.09 -5.78 -11.36
CA GLU A 83 2.59 -6.73 -10.35
C GLU A 83 2.17 -6.32 -8.93
N ALA A 84 2.25 -5.04 -8.60
CA ALA A 84 1.83 -4.53 -7.28
C ALA A 84 0.33 -4.73 -7.06
N VAL A 85 -0.51 -4.41 -8.04
CA VAL A 85 -1.98 -4.66 -7.98
C VAL A 85 -2.26 -6.15 -7.87
N ARG A 86 -1.53 -7.00 -8.60
CA ARG A 86 -1.67 -8.45 -8.51
C ARG A 86 -1.41 -8.95 -7.08
N ARG A 87 -0.40 -8.42 -6.39
CA ARG A 87 -0.11 -8.76 -4.99
C ARG A 87 -1.26 -8.36 -4.05
N VAL A 88 -1.82 -7.19 -4.24
CA VAL A 88 -3.01 -6.76 -3.45
C VAL A 88 -4.17 -7.72 -3.69
N ARG A 89 -4.45 -8.05 -4.97
CA ARG A 89 -5.53 -8.98 -5.35
C ARG A 89 -5.37 -10.34 -4.69
N GLU A 90 -4.19 -10.94 -4.76
CA GLU A 90 -3.91 -12.25 -4.18
C GLU A 90 -4.18 -12.28 -2.66
N ASN A 91 -3.77 -11.23 -1.96
CA ASN A 91 -4.02 -11.12 -0.52
C ASN A 91 -5.51 -10.98 -0.20
N LEU A 92 -6.23 -10.16 -0.95
CA LEU A 92 -7.69 -9.97 -0.78
C LEU A 92 -8.45 -11.27 -1.04
N LEU A 93 -8.13 -11.97 -2.13
CA LEU A 93 -8.77 -13.25 -2.46
C LEU A 93 -8.47 -14.33 -1.42
N LYS A 94 -7.25 -14.34 -0.87
CA LYS A 94 -6.84 -15.30 0.16
C LYS A 94 -7.70 -15.20 1.43
N VAL A 95 -8.15 -14.00 1.78
CA VAL A 95 -9.03 -13.77 2.92
C VAL A 95 -10.52 -13.77 2.55
N GLY A 96 -10.86 -14.14 1.33
CA GLY A 96 -12.25 -14.26 0.86
C GLY A 96 -12.94 -12.92 0.57
N ALA A 97 -12.18 -11.85 0.32
CA ALA A 97 -12.75 -10.56 -0.03
C ALA A 97 -13.47 -10.62 -1.39
N LYS A 98 -14.60 -9.92 -1.49
CA LYS A 98 -15.39 -9.83 -2.72
C LYS A 98 -14.99 -8.61 -3.53
N LEU A 99 -14.53 -8.87 -4.75
CA LEU A 99 -14.16 -7.84 -5.71
C LEU A 99 -15.40 -7.39 -6.49
N LYS A 100 -15.63 -6.08 -6.55
CA LYS A 100 -16.66 -5.46 -7.39
C LYS A 100 -16.12 -5.20 -8.79
N THR A 101 -14.88 -4.71 -8.88
CA THR A 101 -14.16 -4.47 -10.13
C THR A 101 -12.76 -5.04 -10.01
N ASP A 102 -12.30 -5.70 -11.06
CA ASP A 102 -10.97 -6.31 -11.14
C ASP A 102 -10.37 -6.09 -12.52
N ASN A 103 -9.31 -5.28 -12.60
CA ASN A 103 -8.54 -5.07 -13.81
C ASN A 103 -7.03 -5.04 -13.51
N VAL A 104 -6.21 -5.00 -14.56
CA VAL A 104 -4.76 -5.12 -14.45
C VAL A 104 -4.12 -4.03 -13.58
N TYR A 105 -4.68 -2.82 -13.62
CA TYR A 105 -4.11 -1.63 -12.97
C TYR A 105 -4.96 -1.11 -11.80
N GLY A 106 -5.99 -1.83 -11.41
CA GLY A 106 -6.81 -1.42 -10.28
C GLY A 106 -7.86 -2.44 -9.92
N LEU A 107 -8.36 -2.33 -8.71
CA LEU A 107 -9.48 -3.14 -8.22
C LEU A 107 -10.30 -2.37 -7.20
N GLU A 108 -11.56 -2.76 -7.07
CA GLU A 108 -12.51 -2.20 -6.13
C GLU A 108 -13.21 -3.32 -5.37
N LEU A 109 -13.39 -3.14 -4.08
CA LEU A 109 -14.16 -4.04 -3.21
C LEU A 109 -15.63 -3.64 -3.16
N GLU A 110 -16.50 -4.56 -2.75
CA GLU A 110 -17.92 -4.26 -2.50
C GLU A 110 -18.13 -3.17 -1.44
N ASN A 111 -17.18 -2.99 -0.51
CA ASN A 111 -17.21 -1.92 0.52
C ASN A 111 -16.85 -0.53 -0.03
N GLY A 112 -16.59 -0.40 -1.33
CA GLY A 112 -16.23 0.85 -2.00
C GLY A 112 -14.75 1.22 -1.95
N SER A 113 -13.92 0.45 -1.27
CA SER A 113 -12.47 0.68 -1.24
C SER A 113 -11.81 0.31 -2.56
N ARG A 114 -10.85 1.10 -2.99
CA ARG A 114 -10.17 0.96 -4.29
C ARG A 114 -8.66 1.06 -4.16
N VAL A 115 -7.98 0.40 -5.07
CA VAL A 115 -6.57 0.67 -5.37
C VAL A 115 -6.41 0.96 -6.86
N LEU A 116 -5.62 1.97 -7.17
CA LEU A 116 -5.26 2.38 -8.53
C LEU A 116 -3.75 2.37 -8.67
N ALA A 117 -3.26 1.79 -9.77
CA ALA A 117 -1.87 1.89 -10.15
C ALA A 117 -1.71 2.92 -11.27
N LEU A 118 -0.90 3.93 -11.04
CA LEU A 118 -0.67 5.04 -11.93
C LEU A 118 0.80 5.06 -12.39
N PRO A 119 1.06 5.41 -13.66
CA PRO A 119 2.42 5.65 -14.12
C PRO A 119 3.01 6.90 -13.45
N GLY A 120 4.29 6.87 -13.11
CA GLY A 120 4.97 7.94 -12.36
C GLY A 120 5.17 9.27 -13.11
N SER A 121 4.76 9.33 -14.39
CA SER A 121 4.91 10.51 -15.25
C SER A 121 3.61 11.30 -15.46
N ASP A 122 2.55 11.00 -14.73
CA ASP A 122 1.21 11.41 -15.14
C ASP A 122 0.64 12.51 -14.24
N ASP A 123 0.09 13.56 -14.89
CA ASP A 123 -0.76 14.57 -14.24
C ASP A 123 -2.05 13.97 -13.64
N SER A 124 -2.33 12.69 -13.90
CA SER A 124 -3.47 11.95 -13.37
C SER A 124 -3.47 11.80 -11.84
N ILE A 125 -2.33 12.01 -11.19
CA ILE A 125 -2.21 11.99 -9.72
C ILE A 125 -2.77 13.28 -9.10
N ARG A 126 -2.71 14.39 -9.86
CA ARG A 126 -3.21 15.68 -9.40
C ARG A 126 -4.74 15.66 -9.29
N GLY A 127 -5.25 16.06 -8.12
CA GLY A 127 -6.68 16.13 -7.85
C GLY A 127 -7.31 14.86 -7.29
N LEU A 128 -6.52 13.83 -6.99
CA LEU A 128 -7.01 12.66 -6.26
C LEU A 128 -6.97 12.92 -4.75
N THR A 129 -8.11 12.79 -4.09
CA THR A 129 -8.16 12.74 -2.62
C THR A 129 -7.88 11.32 -2.18
N VAL A 130 -6.67 11.06 -1.71
CA VAL A 130 -6.24 9.73 -1.28
C VAL A 130 -6.48 9.60 0.23
N GLY A 131 -7.42 8.75 0.62
CA GLY A 131 -7.74 8.44 2.01
C GLY A 131 -7.03 7.20 2.55
N GLY A 132 -6.10 6.62 1.79
CA GLY A 132 -5.38 5.40 2.12
C GLY A 132 -3.87 5.52 1.87
N TRP A 133 -3.25 4.39 1.54
CA TRP A 133 -1.83 4.34 1.22
C TRP A 133 -1.49 4.98 -0.13
N ILE A 134 -0.41 5.74 -0.13
CA ILE A 134 0.28 6.16 -1.35
C ILE A 134 1.62 5.44 -1.35
N ILE A 135 1.82 4.53 -2.27
CA ILE A 135 3.05 3.76 -2.39
C ILE A 135 3.73 4.13 -3.70
N ALA A 136 4.90 4.75 -3.58
CA ALA A 136 5.74 5.09 -4.71
C ALA A 136 6.96 4.17 -4.74
N ASP A 137 7.12 3.38 -5.82
CA ASP A 137 8.32 2.60 -6.08
C ASP A 137 9.21 3.36 -7.07
N ALA A 138 10.26 3.97 -6.55
CA ALA A 138 11.17 4.80 -7.36
C ALA A 138 12.03 4.01 -8.35
N GLY A 139 12.06 2.67 -8.27
CA GLY A 139 12.97 1.87 -9.07
C GLY A 139 14.45 2.11 -8.68
N PRO A 140 15.42 1.73 -9.53
CA PRO A 140 16.80 2.14 -9.34
C PRO A 140 16.94 3.67 -9.49
N PRO A 141 17.89 4.32 -8.81
CA PRO A 141 17.97 5.79 -8.72
C PRO A 141 18.20 6.41 -10.10
N ALA A 142 17.12 6.71 -10.77
CA ALA A 142 17.08 7.45 -12.01
C ALA A 142 16.15 8.66 -11.81
N GLY A 143 16.60 9.61 -11.01
CA GLY A 143 16.14 10.98 -11.06
C GLY A 143 14.86 11.33 -10.28
N GLY A 144 14.82 12.51 -9.76
CA GLY A 144 13.84 13.16 -8.92
C GLY A 144 12.38 13.27 -9.40
N ALA A 145 12.04 12.73 -10.56
CA ALA A 145 10.70 12.84 -11.14
C ALA A 145 9.59 12.17 -10.30
N LEU A 146 9.93 11.17 -9.49
CA LEU A 146 8.94 10.48 -8.66
C LEU A 146 8.64 11.25 -7.36
N CYS A 147 9.64 11.93 -6.81
CA CYS A 147 9.45 12.82 -5.65
C CYS A 147 8.54 13.99 -6.03
N ASP A 148 8.72 14.58 -7.22
CA ASP A 148 7.90 15.69 -7.69
C ASP A 148 6.44 15.29 -7.92
N ALA A 149 6.18 14.03 -8.32
CA ALA A 149 4.83 13.50 -8.48
C ALA A 149 4.11 13.28 -7.14
N VAL A 150 4.85 12.88 -6.10
CA VAL A 150 4.30 12.66 -4.76
C VAL A 150 4.09 13.98 -4.02
N ASP A 151 4.96 14.97 -4.23
CA ASP A 151 4.83 16.32 -3.66
C ASP A 151 3.59 17.08 -4.19
N GLY A 152 3.03 16.65 -5.31
CA GLY A 152 1.76 17.17 -5.84
C GLY A 152 0.50 16.58 -5.19
N LEU A 153 0.65 15.57 -4.35
CA LEU A 153 -0.43 15.00 -3.53
C LEU A 153 -0.35 15.67 -2.15
N GLU A 154 -1.19 16.69 -1.92
CA GLU A 154 -1.28 17.25 -0.57
C GLU A 154 -1.88 16.23 0.41
N PRO A 155 -1.07 15.66 1.30
CA PRO A 155 -1.56 15.21 2.59
C PRO A 155 -1.39 16.36 3.57
N ASP A 156 -2.43 16.66 4.29
CA ASP A 156 -2.36 17.56 5.45
C ASP A 156 -1.45 16.92 6.50
N ARG A 157 -0.12 17.30 6.45
CA ARG A 157 0.94 17.18 7.13
C ARG A 157 1.81 16.59 7.89
N PRO A 158 2.76 16.53 8.75
CA PRO A 158 4.17 16.76 8.42
C PRO A 158 5.10 15.51 8.55
N VAL A 159 6.06 15.47 7.70
CA VAL A 159 7.52 15.31 7.74
C VAL A 159 8.18 14.23 8.61
N LEU A 160 8.84 13.32 7.89
CA LEU A 160 10.16 12.67 8.07
C LEU A 160 10.56 12.14 9.46
N ASP A 161 10.60 10.82 9.56
CA ASP A 161 11.62 10.16 10.35
C ASP A 161 12.44 9.22 9.44
N HIS A 162 13.72 9.50 9.34
CA HIS A 162 14.69 8.67 8.64
C HIS A 162 14.91 7.39 9.46
N MET A 163 14.57 6.25 8.88
CA MET A 163 15.00 4.98 9.42
C MET A 163 16.22 4.50 8.63
N GLU A 164 17.40 4.87 9.09
CA GLU A 164 18.63 4.18 8.73
C GLU A 164 18.68 2.84 9.46
N GLN A 165 18.75 1.76 8.70
CA GLN A 165 19.13 0.46 9.24
C GLN A 165 20.54 0.14 8.78
N GLY A 166 21.44 0.05 9.78
CA GLY A 166 22.78 -0.53 9.64
C GLY A 166 22.72 -2.04 9.40
#